data_5345dc48e39b081134cceef4c0748806
#
_entry.id   5345dc48e39b081134cceef4c0748806
#
_cell.length_a   1.000
_cell.length_b   1.000
_cell.length_c   1.000
_cell.angle_alpha   90.00
_cell.angle_beta   90.00
_cell.angle_gamma   90.00
#
_symmetry.space_group_name_H-M   'P 1'
#
loop_
_entity.id
_entity.type
_entity.pdbx_description
1 polymer ?
#
loop_
_entity_poly.entity_id
_entity_poly.type
_entity_poly.pdbx_seq_one_letter_code
_entity_poly.pdbx_strand_id
1 'polypeptide(L)'
;QLHPAMKFDVFINHVQYAGEEGTVRIDGSLVFDHFAVHAAKKVIITAEQIVPEEYLRRDPNRNQIPCTSVDMVVEVPWGGHPGQVYNFYDMDIPFMMDYVNKAKTDEGFKKWADEWIFDVKNHEGYLNKLGAARLEKLRALPPYGYRPRTKGGAK
;
A
#
# COMPACT_ATOMS: atom_id res chain seq x y z
N GLN A 1 -18.03 15.61 -22.77
CA GLN A 1 -17.53 14.40 -23.45
C GLN A 1 -17.91 13.20 -22.59
N LEU A 2 -18.62 12.21 -23.16
CA LEU A 2 -18.99 10.98 -22.48
C LEU A 2 -17.85 9.97 -22.68
N HIS A 3 -17.35 9.38 -21.58
CA HIS A 3 -16.39 8.30 -21.61
C HIS A 3 -17.11 7.00 -21.23
N PRO A 4 -16.85 5.88 -21.90
CA PRO A 4 -17.37 4.58 -21.49
C PRO A 4 -16.78 4.19 -20.14
N ALA A 5 -17.55 3.44 -19.36
CA ALA A 5 -17.07 2.90 -18.08
C ALA A 5 -15.86 1.98 -18.30
N MET A 6 -14.80 2.18 -17.54
CA MET A 6 -13.67 1.26 -17.53
C MET A 6 -14.09 -0.05 -16.87
N LYS A 7 -13.57 -1.16 -17.40
CA LYS A 7 -13.74 -2.49 -16.82
C LYS A 7 -12.38 -3.11 -16.59
N PHE A 8 -12.13 -3.59 -15.38
CA PHE A 8 -10.89 -4.27 -15.00
C PHE A 8 -11.15 -5.78 -14.87
N ASP A 9 -10.19 -6.58 -15.29
CA ASP A 9 -10.25 -8.02 -14.99
C ASP A 9 -9.93 -8.29 -13.53
N VAL A 10 -8.90 -7.62 -13.00
CA VAL A 10 -8.49 -7.70 -11.60
C VAL A 10 -8.19 -6.30 -11.08
N PHE A 11 -8.67 -5.98 -9.91
CA PHE A 11 -8.27 -4.82 -9.13
C PHE A 11 -7.57 -5.27 -7.85
N ILE A 12 -6.35 -4.81 -7.65
CA ILE A 12 -5.58 -5.07 -6.43
C ILE A 12 -5.43 -3.74 -5.70
N ASN A 13 -5.88 -3.68 -4.46
CA ASN A 13 -5.75 -2.49 -3.62
C ASN A 13 -5.03 -2.80 -2.32
N HIS A 14 -4.10 -1.92 -1.93
CA HIS A 14 -3.41 -2.01 -0.65
C HIS A 14 -4.03 -1.04 0.35
N VAL A 15 -4.38 -1.57 1.53
CA VAL A 15 -5.15 -0.84 2.53
C VAL A 15 -4.56 -1.00 3.93
N GLN A 16 -4.98 -0.15 4.88
CA GLN A 16 -4.56 -0.25 6.27
C GLN A 16 -5.12 -1.49 6.95
N TYR A 17 -6.44 -1.66 6.88
CA TYR A 17 -7.13 -2.73 7.60
C TYR A 17 -8.12 -3.46 6.70
N ALA A 18 -8.12 -4.78 6.80
CA ALA A 18 -9.17 -5.61 6.26
C ALA A 18 -9.71 -6.57 7.34
N GLY A 19 -10.98 -6.83 7.32
CA GLY A 19 -11.59 -7.85 8.15
C GLY A 19 -11.40 -9.25 7.55
N GLU A 20 -11.51 -10.27 8.37
CA GLU A 20 -11.41 -11.67 7.96
C GLU A 20 -12.48 -12.05 6.92
N GLU A 21 -13.65 -11.38 6.93
CA GLU A 21 -14.73 -11.58 5.97
C GLU A 21 -14.61 -10.69 4.72
N GLY A 22 -13.63 -9.78 4.67
CA GLY A 22 -13.38 -8.91 3.53
C GLY A 22 -13.88 -7.47 3.65
N THR A 23 -14.42 -7.04 4.79
CA THR A 23 -14.72 -5.62 5.03
C THR A 23 -13.42 -4.81 5.07
N VAL A 24 -13.37 -3.65 4.40
CA VAL A 24 -12.16 -2.85 4.28
C VAL A 24 -12.32 -1.48 4.92
N ARG A 25 -11.31 -1.09 5.69
CA ARG A 25 -11.16 0.26 6.24
C ARG A 25 -9.90 0.91 5.69
N ILE A 26 -10.09 2.05 5.05
CA ILE A 26 -9.00 2.89 4.54
C ILE A 26 -8.96 4.17 5.39
N ASP A 27 -7.84 4.38 6.07
CA ASP A 27 -7.60 5.63 6.79
C ASP A 27 -6.88 6.63 5.87
N GLY A 28 -7.29 7.89 5.92
CA GLY A 28 -6.72 8.95 5.11
C GLY A 28 -7.55 9.30 3.86
N SER A 29 -6.88 9.76 2.81
CA SER A 29 -7.56 10.22 1.61
C SER A 29 -7.97 9.06 0.70
N LEU A 30 -9.25 9.04 0.36
CA LEU A 30 -9.78 8.17 -0.69
C LEU A 30 -9.65 8.90 -2.04
N VAL A 31 -9.16 8.22 -3.06
CA VAL A 31 -9.11 8.77 -4.42
C VAL A 31 -10.07 8.01 -5.32
N PHE A 32 -9.69 6.85 -5.83
CA PHE A 32 -10.51 6.04 -6.72
C PHE A 32 -10.84 4.66 -6.17
N ASP A 33 -10.33 4.31 -5.01
CA ASP A 33 -10.37 2.97 -4.44
C ASP A 33 -11.78 2.38 -4.43
N HIS A 34 -12.72 3.11 -3.86
CA HIS A 34 -14.12 2.66 -3.73
C HIS A 34 -14.90 2.63 -5.05
N PHE A 35 -14.44 3.37 -6.08
CA PHE A 35 -15.03 3.29 -7.42
C PHE A 35 -14.44 2.15 -8.24
N ALA A 36 -13.11 1.95 -8.16
CA ALA A 36 -12.40 0.93 -8.93
C ALA A 36 -12.83 -0.49 -8.55
N VAL A 37 -13.16 -0.72 -7.27
CA VAL A 37 -13.71 -1.97 -6.78
C VAL A 37 -14.96 -2.41 -7.57
N HIS A 38 -15.87 -1.47 -7.87
CA HIS A 38 -17.09 -1.79 -8.61
C HIS A 38 -16.89 -1.95 -10.13
N ALA A 39 -15.74 -1.55 -10.64
CA ALA A 39 -15.38 -1.67 -12.05
C ALA A 39 -14.63 -2.97 -12.39
N ALA A 40 -14.25 -3.75 -11.38
CA ALA A 40 -13.45 -4.95 -11.52
C ALA A 40 -14.31 -6.23 -11.49
N LYS A 41 -13.86 -7.26 -12.21
CA LYS A 41 -14.45 -8.61 -12.16
C LYS A 41 -13.97 -9.38 -10.92
N LYS A 42 -12.74 -9.12 -10.48
CA LYS A 42 -12.10 -9.71 -9.31
C LYS A 42 -11.41 -8.62 -8.49
N VAL A 43 -11.58 -8.68 -7.18
CA VAL A 43 -11.03 -7.72 -6.23
C VAL A 43 -10.15 -8.44 -5.21
N ILE A 44 -8.87 -8.09 -5.19
CA ILE A 44 -7.90 -8.60 -4.22
C ILE A 44 -7.49 -7.43 -3.33
N ILE A 45 -7.67 -7.59 -2.03
CA ILE A 45 -7.22 -6.63 -1.02
C ILE A 45 -5.95 -7.15 -0.38
N THR A 46 -4.88 -6.36 -0.45
CA THR A 46 -3.71 -6.56 0.40
C THR A 46 -3.81 -5.57 1.56
N ALA A 47 -3.56 -6.01 2.79
CA ALA A 47 -3.71 -5.18 3.97
C ALA A 47 -2.44 -5.16 4.81
N GLU A 48 -2.17 -4.01 5.43
CA GLU A 48 -1.12 -3.92 6.47
C GLU A 48 -1.46 -4.81 7.66
N GLN A 49 -2.76 -4.93 7.97
CA GLN A 49 -3.23 -5.75 9.07
C GLN A 49 -4.61 -6.33 8.79
N ILE A 50 -4.74 -7.64 8.98
CA ILE A 50 -6.04 -8.30 9.06
C ILE A 50 -6.52 -8.23 10.52
N VAL A 51 -7.75 -7.77 10.72
CA VAL A 51 -8.35 -7.59 12.03
C VAL A 51 -9.64 -8.41 12.15
N PRO A 52 -10.06 -8.79 13.38
CA PRO A 52 -11.37 -9.41 13.57
C PRO A 52 -12.48 -8.53 13.00
N GLU A 53 -13.46 -9.15 12.34
CA GLU A 53 -14.55 -8.45 11.67
C GLU A 53 -15.32 -7.53 12.64
N GLU A 54 -15.48 -7.93 13.90
CA GLU A 54 -16.13 -7.15 14.96
C GLU A 54 -15.45 -5.81 15.24
N TYR A 55 -14.13 -5.73 15.04
CA TYR A 55 -13.40 -4.47 15.16
C TYR A 55 -13.86 -3.44 14.12
N LEU A 56 -14.16 -3.90 12.91
CA LEU A 56 -14.66 -3.03 11.84
C LEU A 56 -16.15 -2.73 12.01
N ARG A 57 -16.94 -3.68 12.48
CA ARG A 57 -18.39 -3.53 12.72
C ARG A 57 -18.73 -2.53 13.83
N ARG A 58 -17.81 -2.24 14.76
CA ARG A 58 -18.02 -1.23 15.81
C ARG A 58 -18.25 0.18 15.28
N ASP A 59 -17.65 0.50 14.13
CA ASP A 59 -17.77 1.81 13.49
C ASP A 59 -17.92 1.63 11.97
N PRO A 60 -19.12 1.21 11.52
CA PRO A 60 -19.36 0.86 10.13
C PRO A 60 -19.21 2.04 9.16
N ASN A 61 -19.41 3.28 9.64
CA ASN A 61 -19.26 4.49 8.81
C ASN A 61 -17.82 4.73 8.35
N ARG A 62 -16.84 4.07 8.96
CA ARG A 62 -15.42 4.15 8.58
C ARG A 62 -15.01 3.07 7.59
N ASN A 63 -15.90 2.20 7.18
CA ASN A 63 -15.59 1.11 6.25
C ASN A 63 -16.00 1.53 4.83
N GLN A 64 -15.06 1.56 3.91
CA GLN A 64 -15.28 2.07 2.56
C GLN A 64 -15.63 1.01 1.53
N ILE A 65 -15.16 -0.23 1.74
CA ILE A 65 -15.42 -1.34 0.82
C ILE A 65 -16.11 -2.46 1.62
N PRO A 66 -17.35 -2.83 1.24
CA PRO A 66 -18.06 -3.92 1.90
C PRO A 66 -17.47 -5.29 1.49
N CYS A 67 -17.56 -6.27 2.38
CA CYS A 67 -17.08 -7.62 2.14
C CYS A 67 -17.65 -8.28 0.88
N THR A 68 -18.88 -7.91 0.49
CA THR A 68 -19.54 -8.42 -0.73
C THR A 68 -18.85 -8.01 -2.03
N SER A 69 -17.95 -7.03 -2.00
CA SER A 69 -17.19 -6.54 -3.15
C SER A 69 -15.75 -7.06 -3.20
N VAL A 70 -15.36 -7.94 -2.28
CA VAL A 70 -13.98 -8.44 -2.15
C VAL A 70 -13.96 -9.95 -2.37
N ASP A 71 -13.10 -10.41 -3.27
CA ASP A 71 -12.92 -11.85 -3.55
C ASP A 71 -11.81 -12.47 -2.69
N MET A 72 -10.79 -11.69 -2.31
CA MET A 72 -9.65 -12.20 -1.56
C MET A 72 -9.02 -11.10 -0.70
N VAL A 73 -8.59 -11.50 0.51
CA VAL A 73 -7.80 -10.67 1.42
C VAL A 73 -6.48 -11.36 1.72
N VAL A 74 -5.39 -10.58 1.69
CA VAL A 74 -4.04 -11.06 1.99
C VAL A 74 -3.35 -10.07 2.92
N GLU A 75 -2.79 -10.54 4.04
CA GLU A 75 -1.98 -9.69 4.91
C GLU A 75 -0.58 -9.52 4.32
N VAL A 76 -0.20 -8.27 4.07
CA VAL A 76 1.09 -7.91 3.47
C VAL A 76 1.63 -6.65 4.16
N PRO A 77 2.17 -6.77 5.37
CA PRO A 77 2.75 -5.63 6.07
C PRO A 77 3.85 -4.97 5.23
N TRP A 78 3.87 -3.64 5.16
CA TRP A 78 4.75 -2.87 4.28
C TRP A 78 4.44 -3.06 2.78
N GLY A 79 3.27 -3.56 2.43
CA GLY A 79 2.90 -3.83 1.04
C GLY A 79 2.74 -2.58 0.17
N GLY A 80 2.57 -1.42 0.77
CA GLY A 80 2.52 -0.13 0.07
C GLY A 80 3.88 0.53 -0.15
N HIS A 81 4.98 -0.02 0.43
CA HIS A 81 6.33 0.52 0.21
C HIS A 81 6.71 0.49 -1.29
N PRO A 82 7.33 1.54 -1.85
CA PRO A 82 7.91 2.73 -1.21
C PRO A 82 6.94 3.91 -1.00
N GLY A 83 5.64 3.71 -1.24
CA GLY A 83 4.60 4.71 -0.97
C GLY A 83 4.35 4.90 0.52
N GLN A 84 3.51 5.89 0.84
CA GLN A 84 3.02 6.12 2.19
C GLN A 84 1.78 5.28 2.47
N VAL A 85 1.71 4.69 3.66
CA VAL A 85 0.48 4.14 4.22
C VAL A 85 0.18 4.88 5.52
N TYR A 86 -0.84 5.74 5.50
CA TYR A 86 -1.20 6.58 6.64
C TYR A 86 -1.45 5.72 7.89
N ASN A 87 -0.99 6.15 9.04
CA ASN A 87 -0.93 5.45 10.32
C ASN A 87 0.14 4.33 10.42
N PHE A 88 0.76 3.89 9.33
CA PHE A 88 1.76 2.82 9.35
C PHE A 88 3.15 3.33 9.04
N TYR A 89 3.37 3.99 7.93
CA TYR A 89 4.69 4.49 7.52
C TYR A 89 4.63 5.59 6.47
N ASP A 90 5.70 6.35 6.41
CA ASP A 90 5.90 7.40 5.43
C ASP A 90 6.53 6.89 4.14
N MET A 91 6.49 7.75 3.13
CA MET A 91 7.09 7.54 1.81
C MET A 91 8.62 7.43 1.89
N ASP A 92 9.18 6.38 1.29
CA ASP A 92 10.63 6.21 1.15
C ASP A 92 11.16 7.00 -0.06
N ILE A 93 11.30 8.30 0.10
CA ILE A 93 11.77 9.21 -0.97
C ILE A 93 13.14 8.79 -1.52
N PRO A 94 14.16 8.45 -0.70
CA PRO A 94 15.45 8.01 -1.24
C PRO A 94 15.35 6.77 -2.13
N PHE A 95 14.49 5.80 -1.78
CA PHE A 95 14.28 4.61 -2.59
C PHE A 95 13.60 4.94 -3.92
N MET A 96 12.57 5.79 -3.89
CA MET A 96 11.89 6.25 -5.10
C MET A 96 12.84 7.02 -6.03
N MET A 97 13.70 7.86 -5.47
CA MET A 97 14.67 8.63 -6.26
C MET A 97 15.75 7.74 -6.87
N ASP A 98 16.18 6.68 -6.17
CA ASP A 98 17.09 5.67 -6.74
C ASP A 98 16.45 4.99 -7.97
N TYR A 99 15.19 4.56 -7.83
CA TYR A 99 14.41 4.02 -8.96
C TYR A 99 14.35 5.00 -10.14
N VAL A 100 13.89 6.24 -9.90
CA VAL A 100 13.75 7.27 -10.94
C VAL A 100 15.07 7.54 -11.66
N ASN A 101 16.17 7.54 -10.92
CA ASN A 101 17.49 7.78 -11.53
C ASN A 101 17.98 6.59 -12.37
N LYS A 102 17.81 5.38 -11.89
CA LYS A 102 18.21 4.15 -12.61
C LYS A 102 17.29 3.87 -13.79
N ALA A 103 16.00 4.14 -13.67
CA ALA A 103 15.00 3.89 -14.72
C ALA A 103 15.04 4.88 -15.90
N LYS A 104 16.02 5.80 -15.96
CA LYS A 104 16.22 6.68 -17.11
C LYS A 104 16.70 5.94 -18.37
N THR A 105 17.23 4.75 -18.21
CA THR A 105 17.67 3.88 -19.32
C THR A 105 17.12 2.48 -19.09
N ASP A 106 16.88 1.75 -20.18
CA ASP A 106 16.40 0.36 -20.12
C ASP A 106 17.36 -0.56 -19.35
N GLU A 107 18.65 -0.37 -19.53
CA GLU A 107 19.69 -1.11 -18.80
C GLU A 107 19.69 -0.81 -17.30
N GLY A 108 19.53 0.45 -16.94
CA GLY A 108 19.44 0.88 -15.57
C GLY A 108 18.16 0.37 -14.89
N PHE A 109 17.03 0.43 -15.60
CA PHE A 109 15.76 -0.15 -15.14
C PHE A 109 15.89 -1.65 -14.93
N LYS A 110 16.48 -2.37 -15.91
CA LYS A 110 16.66 -3.81 -15.79
C LYS A 110 17.48 -4.19 -14.56
N LYS A 111 18.61 -3.52 -14.34
CA LYS A 111 19.46 -3.76 -13.15
C LYS A 111 18.70 -3.51 -11.85
N TRP A 112 17.91 -2.43 -11.81
CA TRP A 112 17.10 -2.13 -10.63
C TRP A 112 16.00 -3.19 -10.42
N ALA A 113 15.34 -3.62 -11.48
CA ALA A 113 14.30 -4.65 -11.40
C ALA A 113 14.91 -6.02 -11.01
N ASP A 114 16.05 -6.40 -11.57
CA ASP A 114 16.78 -7.60 -11.16
C ASP A 114 17.06 -7.54 -9.67
N GLU A 115 17.61 -6.42 -9.18
CA GLU A 115 17.99 -6.25 -7.78
C GLU A 115 16.79 -6.29 -6.81
N TRP A 116 15.70 -5.60 -7.12
CA TRP A 116 14.62 -5.35 -6.15
C TRP A 116 13.35 -6.16 -6.38
N ILE A 117 13.19 -6.79 -7.54
CA ILE A 117 12.01 -7.58 -7.89
C ILE A 117 12.37 -9.05 -8.11
N PHE A 118 13.33 -9.32 -9.02
CA PHE A 118 13.58 -10.69 -9.47
C PHE A 118 14.54 -11.47 -8.56
N ASP A 119 15.53 -10.82 -7.96
CA ASP A 119 16.48 -11.46 -7.04
C ASP A 119 15.91 -11.65 -5.63
N VAL A 120 14.78 -11.02 -5.31
CA VAL A 120 14.08 -11.23 -4.06
C VAL A 120 13.09 -12.39 -4.20
N LYS A 121 13.23 -13.41 -3.34
CA LYS A 121 12.42 -14.62 -3.44
C LYS A 121 10.94 -14.43 -3.11
N ASN A 122 10.67 -13.52 -2.18
CA ASN A 122 9.34 -13.23 -1.64
C ASN A 122 9.34 -11.90 -0.90
N HIS A 123 8.18 -11.52 -0.36
CA HIS A 123 8.01 -10.27 0.38
C HIS A 123 8.92 -10.18 1.61
N GLU A 124 9.10 -11.26 2.35
CA GLU A 124 10.03 -11.31 3.48
C GLU A 124 11.47 -11.03 3.04
N GLY A 125 11.93 -11.63 1.95
CA GLY A 125 13.24 -11.35 1.35
C GLY A 125 13.41 -9.88 0.98
N TYR A 126 12.34 -9.25 0.45
CA TYR A 126 12.32 -7.82 0.17
C TYR A 126 12.50 -6.97 1.44
N LEU A 127 11.73 -7.25 2.49
CA LEU A 127 11.83 -6.52 3.75
C LEU A 127 13.20 -6.70 4.43
N ASN A 128 13.74 -7.92 4.40
CA ASN A 128 15.08 -8.22 4.92
C ASN A 128 16.15 -7.42 4.16
N LYS A 129 16.02 -7.28 2.86
CA LYS A 129 16.94 -6.49 2.03
C LYS A 129 16.83 -4.99 2.31
N LEU A 130 15.65 -4.45 2.56
CA LEU A 130 15.46 -3.05 3.01
C LEU A 130 16.13 -2.80 4.36
N GLY A 131 16.02 -3.78 5.25
CA GLY A 131 16.60 -3.77 6.59
C GLY A 131 15.77 -3.04 7.64
N ALA A 132 15.75 -3.58 8.85
CA ALA A 132 14.92 -3.10 9.96
C ALA A 132 15.17 -1.61 10.30
N ALA A 133 16.42 -1.16 10.23
CA ALA A 133 16.77 0.23 10.55
C ALA A 133 16.15 1.24 9.54
N ARG A 134 16.00 0.85 8.27
CA ARG A 134 15.33 1.66 7.26
C ARG A 134 13.83 1.71 7.52
N LEU A 135 13.22 0.56 7.71
CA LEU A 135 11.79 0.44 7.99
C LEU A 135 11.39 1.24 9.24
N GLU A 136 12.18 1.15 10.31
CA GLU A 136 11.91 1.90 11.54
C GLU A 136 11.98 3.43 11.34
N LYS A 137 12.88 3.91 10.49
CA LYS A 137 12.92 5.35 10.13
C LYS A 137 11.70 5.84 9.39
N LEU A 138 11.00 4.96 8.68
CA LEU A 138 9.79 5.28 7.93
C LEU A 138 8.52 5.15 8.79
N ARG A 139 8.55 4.39 9.87
CA ARG A 139 7.39 4.11 10.72
C ARG A 139 6.71 5.40 11.17
N ALA A 140 5.40 5.48 10.96
CA ALA A 140 4.59 6.60 11.42
C ALA A 140 4.63 6.74 12.93
N LEU A 141 4.58 7.97 13.42
CA LEU A 141 4.58 8.26 14.86
C LEU A 141 3.13 8.52 15.32
N PRO A 142 2.61 7.76 16.28
CA PRO A 142 1.40 8.15 16.97
C PRO A 142 1.64 9.48 17.74
N PRO A 143 0.71 10.42 17.80
CA PRO A 143 -0.65 10.42 17.29
C PRO A 143 -0.80 11.03 15.89
N TYR A 144 0.30 11.23 15.14
CA TYR A 144 0.27 11.99 13.88
C TYR A 144 -0.20 11.17 12.67
N GLY A 145 -0.04 9.84 12.71
CA GLY A 145 -0.31 8.97 11.57
C GLY A 145 0.73 9.08 10.43
N TYR A 146 1.77 9.89 10.63
CA TYR A 146 2.94 10.08 9.78
C TYR A 146 4.15 10.47 10.62
N ARG A 147 5.33 10.57 10.02
CA ARG A 147 6.52 11.09 10.69
C ARG A 147 6.71 12.57 10.35
N PRO A 148 6.51 13.50 11.30
CA PRO A 148 6.69 14.92 11.03
C PRO A 148 8.12 15.20 10.55
N ARG A 149 8.25 15.94 9.46
CA ARG A 149 9.56 16.43 9.02
C ARG A 149 10.04 17.47 10.02
N THR A 150 11.14 17.22 10.70
CA THR A 150 11.78 18.23 11.54
C THR A 150 12.19 19.41 10.66
N LYS A 151 11.72 20.61 10.99
CA LYS A 151 12.21 21.86 10.37
C LYS A 151 13.70 22.00 10.71
N GLY A 152 14.59 21.48 9.88
CA GLY A 152 16.04 21.53 10.15
C GLY A 152 16.92 20.70 9.20
N GLY A 153 16.34 20.01 8.22
CA GLY A 153 17.07 19.19 7.26
C GLY A 153 17.24 19.78 5.86
N ALA A 154 17.14 21.10 5.70
CA ALA A 154 17.53 21.79 4.48
C ALA A 154 18.83 22.55 4.76
N LYS A 155 19.97 21.89 4.62
CA LYS A 155 21.27 22.49 4.32
C LYS A 155 21.89 21.71 3.18
#